data_7cd948770af33fdf05bf9f4e63d1b369
#
_entry.id   7cd948770af33fdf05bf9f4e63d1b369
#
_cell.length_a   1.000
_cell.length_b   1.000
_cell.length_c   1.000
_cell.angle_alpha   90.00
_cell.angle_beta   90.00
_cell.angle_gamma   90.00
#
_symmetry.space_group_name_H-M   'P 1'
#
loop_
_entity.id
_entity.type
_entity.pdbx_description
1 polymer ?
#
loop_
_entity_poly.entity_id
_entity_poly.type
_entity_poly.pdbx_seq_one_letter_code
_entity_poly.pdbx_strand_id
1 'polypeptide(L)'
;MFSHIMIGSNDIARSKKFYDALFAAMGAPPGVEDARGRLAYSHNGGRFMVTKPIDGKSATTLNGGTIGFLMSDAKQAEAWHNAGVANGGTSIEDPPGVRPNGAYLAYLRDPDGHKLVGVAR
;
A
#
# COMPACT_ATOMS: atom_id res chain seq x y z
N MET A 1 -3.12 -17.97 -3.46
CA MET A 1 -1.68 -18.19 -3.71
C MET A 1 -0.83 -17.60 -2.59
N PHE A 2 -0.89 -16.29 -2.35
CA PHE A 2 -0.07 -15.67 -1.29
C PHE A 2 -0.71 -15.83 0.08
N SER A 3 0.08 -16.19 1.10
CA SER A 3 -0.36 -16.12 2.50
C SER A 3 -0.32 -14.67 3.00
N HIS A 4 0.73 -13.96 2.65
CA HIS A 4 0.93 -12.56 3.02
C HIS A 4 1.98 -11.92 2.13
N ILE A 5 2.00 -10.58 2.13
CA ILE A 5 3.08 -9.78 1.59
C ILE A 5 3.65 -8.95 2.73
N MET A 6 4.98 -8.87 2.81
CA MET A 6 5.67 -8.09 3.84
C MET A 6 6.69 -7.18 3.17
N ILE A 7 6.70 -5.91 3.56
CA ILE A 7 7.63 -4.91 3.05
C ILE A 7 8.41 -4.25 4.19
N GLY A 8 9.54 -3.65 3.83
CA GLY A 8 10.38 -2.94 4.78
C GLY A 8 9.96 -1.49 4.98
N SER A 9 10.21 -0.99 6.20
CA SER A 9 9.97 0.41 6.57
C SER A 9 11.13 0.92 7.42
N ASN A 10 11.47 2.19 7.21
CA ASN A 10 12.45 2.89 8.05
C ASN A 10 11.81 3.64 9.22
N ASP A 11 10.48 3.74 9.22
CA ASP A 11 9.72 4.42 10.26
C ASP A 11 8.33 3.81 10.33
N ILE A 12 8.12 2.92 11.30
CA ILE A 12 6.88 2.17 11.45
C ILE A 12 5.69 3.10 11.74
N ALA A 13 5.87 4.15 12.54
CA ALA A 13 4.79 5.10 12.83
C ALA A 13 4.36 5.87 11.57
N ARG A 14 5.32 6.26 10.74
CA ARG A 14 5.06 6.91 9.45
C ARG A 14 4.34 5.96 8.49
N SER A 15 4.77 4.72 8.41
CA SER A 15 4.12 3.69 7.61
C SER A 15 2.69 3.42 8.09
N LYS A 16 2.49 3.38 9.41
CA LYS A 16 1.15 3.16 9.99
C LYS A 16 0.18 4.27 9.59
N LYS A 17 0.60 5.53 9.70
CA LYS A 17 -0.23 6.67 9.27
C LYS A 17 -0.65 6.53 7.80
N PHE A 18 0.29 6.17 6.93
CA PHE A 18 0.04 6.02 5.50
C PHE A 18 -0.90 4.83 5.22
N TYR A 19 -0.55 3.64 5.70
CA TYR A 19 -1.31 2.43 5.38
C TYR A 19 -2.67 2.36 6.10
N ASP A 20 -2.81 2.91 7.31
CA ASP A 20 -4.11 3.03 7.95
C ASP A 20 -5.09 3.83 7.07
N ALA A 21 -4.64 4.98 6.55
CA ALA A 21 -5.47 5.81 5.67
C ALA A 21 -5.73 5.14 4.32
N LEU A 22 -4.69 4.54 3.73
CA LEU A 22 -4.78 3.88 2.43
C LEU A 22 -5.80 2.74 2.47
N PHE A 23 -5.71 1.88 3.48
CA PHE A 23 -6.57 0.71 3.60
C PHE A 23 -7.95 1.03 4.16
N ALA A 24 -8.11 2.12 4.91
CA ALA A 24 -9.43 2.61 5.31
C ALA A 24 -10.30 2.93 4.08
N ALA A 25 -9.70 3.44 3.01
CA ALA A 25 -10.42 3.67 1.74
C ALA A 25 -10.94 2.38 1.10
N MET A 26 -10.36 1.23 1.45
CA MET A 26 -10.82 -0.10 1.03
C MET A 26 -11.80 -0.74 2.03
N GLY A 27 -12.07 -0.09 3.16
CA GLY A 27 -12.91 -0.64 4.22
C GLY A 27 -12.15 -1.54 5.20
N ALA A 28 -10.84 -1.57 5.17
CA ALA A 28 -10.04 -2.37 6.10
C ALA A 28 -9.86 -1.66 7.45
N PRO A 29 -9.77 -2.41 8.55
CA PRO A 29 -9.50 -1.84 9.86
C PRO A 29 -8.05 -1.33 9.95
N PRO A 30 -7.74 -0.46 10.95
CA PRO A 30 -6.37 -0.02 11.20
C PRO A 30 -5.41 -1.18 11.44
N GLY A 31 -4.14 -0.96 11.14
CA GLY A 31 -3.09 -1.94 11.37
C GLY A 31 -2.88 -2.23 12.85
N VAL A 32 -2.52 -3.48 13.12
CA VAL A 32 -2.21 -3.96 14.47
C VAL A 32 -0.71 -4.18 14.57
N GLU A 33 -0.10 -3.57 15.57
CA GLU A 33 1.32 -3.76 15.85
C GLU A 33 1.52 -5.01 16.71
N ASP A 34 2.39 -5.93 16.28
CA ASP A 34 2.69 -7.14 17.03
C ASP A 34 3.83 -6.92 18.04
N ALA A 35 4.16 -7.98 18.82
CA ALA A 35 5.19 -7.91 19.85
C ALA A 35 6.60 -7.61 19.29
N ARG A 36 6.81 -7.79 17.98
CA ARG A 36 8.07 -7.50 17.30
C ARG A 36 8.07 -6.11 16.64
N GLY A 37 7.02 -5.31 16.85
CA GLY A 37 6.90 -3.98 16.25
C GLY A 37 6.52 -4.00 14.78
N ARG A 38 6.04 -5.12 14.25
CA ARG A 38 5.57 -5.23 12.85
C ARG A 38 4.10 -4.83 12.79
N LEU A 39 3.72 -4.15 11.70
CA LEU A 39 2.32 -3.84 11.42
C LEU A 39 1.70 -4.99 10.62
N ALA A 40 0.47 -5.33 10.96
CA ALA A 40 -0.32 -6.32 10.21
C ALA A 40 -1.69 -5.75 9.85
N TYR A 41 -2.04 -5.91 8.59
CA TYR A 41 -3.34 -5.56 8.02
C TYR A 41 -3.97 -6.81 7.45
N SER A 42 -5.26 -7.03 7.74
CA SER A 42 -6.00 -8.17 7.19
C SER A 42 -7.30 -7.66 6.59
N HIS A 43 -7.59 -8.03 5.35
CA HIS A 43 -8.77 -7.60 4.64
C HIS A 43 -9.11 -8.60 3.52
N ASN A 44 -10.37 -9.02 3.44
CA ASN A 44 -10.86 -9.89 2.38
C ASN A 44 -9.98 -11.13 2.11
N GLY A 45 -9.46 -11.76 3.18
CA GLY A 45 -8.63 -12.95 3.08
C GLY A 45 -7.16 -12.69 2.74
N GLY A 46 -6.78 -11.44 2.47
CA GLY A 46 -5.40 -11.04 2.26
C GLY A 46 -4.75 -10.53 3.53
N ARG A 47 -3.43 -10.65 3.60
CA ARG A 47 -2.63 -10.11 4.70
C ARG A 47 -1.45 -9.30 4.17
N PHE A 48 -1.31 -8.09 4.68
CA PHE A 48 -0.22 -7.19 4.33
C PHE A 48 0.51 -6.78 5.60
N MET A 49 1.84 -6.82 5.58
CA MET A 49 2.65 -6.53 6.76
C MET A 49 3.76 -5.55 6.44
N VAL A 50 4.14 -4.79 7.44
CA VAL A 50 5.25 -3.82 7.36
C VAL A 50 6.19 -4.09 8.54
N THR A 51 7.49 -4.16 8.25
CA THR A 51 8.51 -4.49 9.25
C THR A 51 9.79 -3.69 9.01
N LYS A 52 10.61 -3.58 10.05
CA LYS A 52 12.01 -3.18 9.87
C LYS A 52 12.78 -4.37 9.29
N PRO A 53 13.79 -4.13 8.41
CA PRO A 53 14.59 -5.23 7.87
C PRO A 53 15.26 -6.06 8.96
N ILE A 54 15.29 -7.38 8.76
CA ILE A 54 15.83 -8.33 9.72
C ILE A 54 17.34 -8.14 9.96
N ASP A 55 18.07 -7.59 9.01
CA ASP A 55 19.50 -7.36 9.12
C ASP A 55 19.87 -6.09 9.89
N GLY A 56 18.88 -5.34 10.36
CA GLY A 56 19.05 -4.09 11.10
C GLY A 56 19.49 -2.90 10.24
N LYS A 57 19.63 -3.09 8.92
CA LYS A 57 19.97 -2.01 7.98
C LYS A 57 18.72 -1.29 7.52
N SER A 58 18.93 -0.14 6.87
CA SER A 58 17.82 0.62 6.28
C SER A 58 17.05 -0.20 5.26
N ALA A 59 15.72 -0.07 5.27
CA ALA A 59 14.90 -0.59 4.21
C ALA A 59 15.18 0.16 2.91
N THR A 60 15.22 -0.58 1.80
CA THR A 60 15.31 -0.03 0.45
C THR A 60 14.01 -0.28 -0.30
N THR A 61 13.82 0.39 -1.42
CA THR A 61 12.64 0.19 -2.26
C THR A 61 12.67 -1.19 -2.91
N LEU A 62 11.49 -1.70 -3.24
CA LEU A 62 11.35 -2.86 -4.12
C LEU A 62 11.58 -2.41 -5.57
N ASN A 63 12.84 -2.22 -5.95
CA ASN A 63 13.16 -1.76 -7.29
C ASN A 63 12.76 -2.82 -8.34
N GLY A 64 11.83 -2.46 -9.22
CA GLY A 64 11.22 -3.39 -10.18
C GLY A 64 9.98 -4.11 -9.65
N GLY A 65 9.71 -4.05 -8.34
CA GLY A 65 8.51 -4.64 -7.74
C GLY A 65 7.33 -3.66 -7.74
N THR A 66 6.13 -4.20 -7.90
CA THR A 66 4.87 -3.47 -7.75
C THR A 66 3.89 -4.33 -6.97
N ILE A 67 3.23 -3.75 -5.97
CA ILE A 67 2.17 -4.44 -5.24
C ILE A 67 0.84 -3.86 -5.69
N GLY A 68 -0.03 -4.73 -6.24
CA GLY A 68 -1.35 -4.36 -6.71
C GLY A 68 -2.43 -4.69 -5.68
N PHE A 69 -3.32 -3.73 -5.44
CA PHE A 69 -4.48 -3.88 -4.57
C PHE A 69 -5.75 -3.83 -5.40
N LEU A 70 -6.59 -4.84 -5.26
CA LEU A 70 -7.86 -4.89 -5.99
C LEU A 70 -8.86 -3.94 -5.35
N MET A 71 -9.41 -3.05 -6.17
CA MET A 71 -10.47 -2.11 -5.79
C MET A 71 -11.82 -2.61 -6.30
N SER A 72 -12.88 -2.24 -5.60
CA SER A 72 -14.24 -2.59 -6.00
C SER A 72 -14.68 -1.87 -7.28
N ASP A 73 -14.23 -0.62 -7.46
CA ASP A 73 -14.54 0.22 -8.60
C ASP A 73 -13.54 1.37 -8.74
N ALA A 74 -13.69 2.17 -9.79
CA ALA A 74 -12.83 3.32 -10.04
C ALA A 74 -12.92 4.37 -8.92
N LYS A 75 -14.09 4.55 -8.32
CA LYS A 75 -14.28 5.53 -7.23
C LYS A 75 -13.48 5.13 -6.00
N GLN A 76 -13.44 3.85 -5.65
CA GLN A 76 -12.61 3.35 -4.55
C GLN A 76 -11.12 3.51 -4.85
N ALA A 77 -10.69 3.21 -6.09
CA ALA A 77 -9.31 3.41 -6.51
C ALA A 77 -8.87 4.87 -6.39
N GLU A 78 -9.73 5.81 -6.77
CA GLU A 78 -9.48 7.25 -6.64
C GLU A 78 -9.40 7.67 -5.17
N ALA A 79 -10.32 7.21 -4.32
CA ALA A 79 -10.29 7.48 -2.88
C ALA A 79 -9.03 6.91 -2.21
N TRP A 80 -8.62 5.71 -2.59
CA TRP A 80 -7.40 5.05 -2.15
C TRP A 80 -6.16 5.88 -2.52
N HIS A 81 -6.07 6.33 -3.77
CA HIS A 81 -4.98 7.16 -4.25
C HIS A 81 -4.91 8.50 -3.50
N ASN A 82 -6.04 9.19 -3.36
CA ASN A 82 -6.12 10.47 -2.66
C ASN A 82 -5.71 10.33 -1.19
N ALA A 83 -6.14 9.27 -0.51
CA ALA A 83 -5.76 8.99 0.88
C ALA A 83 -4.24 8.78 1.00
N GLY A 84 -3.64 8.05 0.06
CA GLY A 84 -2.20 7.84 0.02
C GLY A 84 -1.41 9.13 -0.15
N VAL A 85 -1.79 9.96 -1.10
CA VAL A 85 -1.14 11.26 -1.34
C VAL A 85 -1.27 12.18 -0.12
N ALA A 86 -2.42 12.21 0.52
CA ALA A 86 -2.67 13.04 1.69
C ALA A 86 -1.91 12.58 2.95
N ASN A 87 -1.40 11.36 2.98
CA ASN A 87 -0.78 10.75 4.16
C ASN A 87 0.67 10.30 3.93
N GLY A 88 1.40 10.98 3.06
CA GLY A 88 2.83 10.81 2.89
C GLY A 88 3.27 10.00 1.68
N GLY A 89 2.33 9.54 0.86
CA GLY A 89 2.63 8.90 -0.41
C GLY A 89 2.87 9.91 -1.53
N THR A 90 3.42 9.42 -2.62
CA THR A 90 3.72 10.21 -3.82
C THR A 90 3.01 9.58 -5.03
N SER A 91 2.26 10.40 -5.77
CA SER A 91 1.67 9.97 -7.04
C SER A 91 2.77 9.79 -8.09
N ILE A 92 2.74 8.68 -8.80
CA ILE A 92 3.71 8.37 -9.86
C ILE A 92 3.02 7.87 -11.11
N GLU A 93 3.77 7.82 -12.22
CA GLU A 93 3.30 7.40 -13.53
C GLU A 93 2.14 8.27 -14.02
N ASP A 94 1.31 7.75 -14.94
CA ASP A 94 0.16 8.49 -15.42
C ASP A 94 -0.85 8.74 -14.29
N PRO A 95 -1.57 9.86 -14.32
CA PRO A 95 -2.62 10.13 -13.34
C PRO A 95 -3.65 9.00 -13.27
N PRO A 96 -4.36 8.84 -12.13
CA PRO A 96 -5.44 7.86 -12.02
C PRO A 96 -6.42 7.96 -13.19
N GLY A 97 -6.76 6.82 -13.77
CA GLY A 97 -7.67 6.78 -14.90
C GLY A 97 -7.74 5.43 -15.57
N VAL A 98 -8.63 5.34 -16.55
CA VAL A 98 -8.82 4.14 -17.37
C VAL A 98 -7.63 3.99 -18.33
N ARG A 99 -7.13 2.78 -18.43
CA ARG A 99 -6.03 2.40 -19.35
C ARG A 99 -6.58 1.71 -20.60
N PRO A 100 -5.77 1.56 -21.66
CA PRO A 100 -6.24 0.95 -22.91
C PRO A 100 -6.83 -0.46 -22.75
N ASN A 101 -6.43 -1.22 -21.73
CA ASN A 101 -6.99 -2.54 -21.43
C ASN A 101 -8.35 -2.49 -20.69
N GLY A 102 -8.88 -1.30 -20.43
CA GLY A 102 -10.16 -1.09 -19.73
C GLY A 102 -10.06 -1.01 -18.21
N ALA A 103 -8.93 -1.35 -17.61
CA ALA A 103 -8.75 -1.24 -16.17
C ALA A 103 -8.51 0.21 -15.74
N TYR A 104 -9.04 0.58 -14.58
CA TYR A 104 -8.71 1.84 -13.90
C TYR A 104 -7.52 1.62 -13.00
N LEU A 105 -6.45 2.36 -13.20
CA LEU A 105 -5.21 2.23 -12.43
C LEU A 105 -4.87 3.55 -11.74
N ALA A 106 -4.36 3.42 -10.50
CA ALA A 106 -3.87 4.55 -9.72
C ALA A 106 -2.57 4.13 -9.04
N TYR A 107 -1.46 4.82 -9.35
CA TYR A 107 -0.13 4.47 -8.86
C TYR A 107 0.35 5.41 -7.77
N LEU A 108 1.00 4.81 -6.77
CA LEU A 108 1.63 5.53 -5.66
C LEU A 108 3.01 4.95 -5.36
N ARG A 109 3.85 5.77 -4.71
CA ARG A 109 4.91 5.25 -3.83
C ARG A 109 4.52 5.50 -2.39
N ASP A 110 4.80 4.52 -1.54
CA ASP A 110 4.66 4.69 -0.10
C ASP A 110 5.78 5.59 0.47
N PRO A 111 5.76 5.95 1.77
CA PRO A 111 6.81 6.81 2.34
C PRO A 111 8.24 6.27 2.24
N ASP A 112 8.42 4.96 2.08
CA ASP A 112 9.73 4.33 1.89
C ASP A 112 10.07 4.10 0.41
N GLY A 113 9.17 4.49 -0.50
CA GLY A 113 9.39 4.43 -1.94
C GLY A 113 8.89 3.17 -2.63
N HIS A 114 8.20 2.26 -1.93
CA HIS A 114 7.62 1.07 -2.55
C HIS A 114 6.50 1.44 -3.52
N LYS A 115 6.54 0.85 -4.72
CA LYS A 115 5.53 1.12 -5.75
C LYS A 115 4.27 0.30 -5.51
N LEU A 116 3.15 1.01 -5.46
CA LEU A 116 1.82 0.43 -5.23
C LEU A 116 0.90 0.81 -6.38
N VAL A 117 -0.08 -0.04 -6.67
CA VAL A 117 -1.14 0.27 -7.64
C VAL A 117 -2.50 -0.18 -7.12
N GLY A 118 -3.48 0.71 -7.17
CA GLY A 118 -4.89 0.36 -7.00
C GLY A 118 -5.49 0.03 -8.36
N VAL A 119 -6.12 -1.12 -8.47
CA VAL A 119 -6.64 -1.66 -9.74
C VAL A 119 -8.14 -1.92 -9.62
N ALA A 120 -8.94 -1.25 -10.44
CA ALA A 120 -10.35 -1.55 -10.64
C ALA A 120 -10.56 -2.04 -12.08
N ARG A 121 -11.19 -3.21 -12.23
CA ARG A 121 -11.42 -3.85 -13.52
C ARG A 121 -12.84 -4.41 -13.65
#